data_2c53208ab26d20b5f7e133cc99cfa9be
#
_entry.id   2c53208ab26d20b5f7e133cc99cfa9be
#
_cell.length_a   1.000
_cell.length_b   1.000
_cell.length_c   1.000
_cell.angle_alpha   90.00
_cell.angle_beta   90.00
_cell.angle_gamma   90.00
#
_symmetry.space_group_name_H-M   'P 1'
#
loop_
_entity.id
_entity.type
_entity.pdbx_description
1 polymer ?
#
loop_
_entity_poly.entity_id
_entity_poly.type
_entity_poly.pdbx_seq_one_letter_code
_entity_poly.pdbx_strand_id
1 'polypeptide(L)'
;MKNLKIFDNFLEKKDFEFVQHHMMSSQFPWHKGVVTNEKRDIPLCDELDNIQFCNWIYKMNEPGGSELKIVSSIINHPILAMTSLVRVKANMTIRSHKIIEHGWHRDGYFSCNAAIYYVNTNDGYTKFKDGTKVESVENRLITFNTQDTHTGTNCTNQKVRCVLNFNYYSATKDEVGKLEKNEASSEYAESKMYGF
;
A
#
# COMPACT_ATOMS: atom_id res chain seq x y z
N MET A 1 -16.80 6.66 5.16
CA MET A 1 -16.39 5.95 3.94
C MET A 1 -16.84 4.50 4.00
N LYS A 2 -17.57 3.98 2.99
CA LYS A 2 -18.30 2.69 3.09
C LYS A 2 -17.38 1.45 3.10
N ASN A 3 -16.15 1.56 2.57
CA ASN A 3 -15.25 0.41 2.36
C ASN A 3 -13.84 0.56 2.97
N LEU A 4 -13.60 1.59 3.76
CA LEU A 4 -12.32 1.75 4.45
C LEU A 4 -12.23 0.73 5.59
N LYS A 5 -11.16 -0.07 5.58
CA LYS A 5 -10.80 -0.95 6.69
C LYS A 5 -9.40 -0.57 7.17
N ILE A 6 -9.16 -0.70 8.46
CA ILE A 6 -7.88 -0.39 9.11
C ILE A 6 -7.45 -1.63 9.87
N PHE A 7 -6.18 -2.01 9.68
CA PHE A 7 -5.55 -3.15 10.33
C PHE A 7 -4.28 -2.66 11.01
N ASP A 8 -4.26 -2.66 12.34
CA ASP A 8 -3.06 -2.37 13.12
C ASP A 8 -2.27 -3.65 13.37
N ASN A 9 -0.94 -3.53 13.51
CA ASN A 9 -0.03 -4.67 13.66
C ASN A 9 -0.25 -5.72 12.56
N PHE A 10 -0.32 -5.24 11.31
CA PHE A 10 -0.75 -6.04 10.15
C PHE A 10 0.20 -7.21 9.87
N LEU A 11 1.50 -6.98 9.92
CA LEU A 11 2.51 -8.03 9.77
C LEU A 11 2.99 -8.52 11.14
N GLU A 12 3.41 -9.77 11.18
CA GLU A 12 4.21 -10.27 12.27
C GLU A 12 5.48 -9.43 12.47
N LYS A 13 5.95 -9.30 13.71
CA LYS A 13 7.07 -8.41 14.06
C LYS A 13 8.29 -8.59 13.16
N LYS A 14 8.68 -9.82 12.87
CA LYS A 14 9.84 -10.13 12.02
C LYS A 14 9.70 -9.58 10.61
N ASP A 15 8.53 -9.75 9.99
CA ASP A 15 8.26 -9.29 8.64
C ASP A 15 8.12 -7.78 8.58
N PHE A 16 7.52 -7.17 9.60
CA PHE A 16 7.47 -5.72 9.74
C PHE A 16 8.88 -5.13 9.84
N GLU A 17 9.73 -5.64 10.74
CA GLU A 17 11.10 -5.16 10.91
C GLU A 17 11.91 -5.31 9.61
N PHE A 18 11.70 -6.40 8.87
CA PHE A 18 12.34 -6.61 7.57
C PHE A 18 11.91 -5.53 6.55
N VAL A 19 10.61 -5.28 6.38
CA VAL A 19 10.09 -4.24 5.48
C VAL A 19 10.63 -2.87 5.91
N GLN A 20 10.49 -2.51 7.18
CA GLN A 20 10.90 -1.20 7.69
C GLN A 20 12.40 -0.99 7.52
N HIS A 21 13.24 -1.96 7.90
CA HIS A 21 14.69 -1.86 7.76
C HIS A 21 15.12 -1.59 6.31
N HIS A 22 14.56 -2.35 5.36
CA HIS A 22 14.93 -2.17 3.95
C HIS A 22 14.42 -0.85 3.37
N MET A 23 13.17 -0.51 3.63
CA MET A 23 12.55 0.74 3.14
C MET A 23 13.22 2.00 3.69
N MET A 24 13.67 1.97 4.95
CA MET A 24 14.28 3.11 5.63
C MET A 24 15.82 3.14 5.48
N SER A 25 16.41 2.15 4.81
CA SER A 25 17.85 2.09 4.57
C SER A 25 18.29 3.07 3.48
N SER A 26 19.57 3.45 3.51
CA SER A 26 20.23 4.25 2.44
C SER A 26 20.41 3.47 1.13
N GLN A 27 20.19 2.16 1.13
CA GLN A 27 20.32 1.29 -0.04
C GLN A 27 19.03 1.19 -0.85
N PHE A 28 17.87 1.62 -0.30
CA PHE A 28 16.63 1.58 -1.05
C PHE A 28 16.67 2.63 -2.19
N PRO A 29 16.36 2.25 -3.43
CA PRO A 29 16.54 3.13 -4.60
C PRO A 29 15.41 4.16 -4.72
N TRP A 30 15.50 5.24 -3.95
CA TRP A 30 14.55 6.34 -4.01
C TRP A 30 14.82 7.26 -5.20
N HIS A 31 13.79 7.57 -5.97
CA HIS A 31 13.82 8.50 -7.10
C HIS A 31 13.00 9.75 -6.81
N LYS A 32 13.52 10.92 -7.14
CA LYS A 32 12.79 12.19 -7.01
C LYS A 32 11.52 12.18 -7.87
N GLY A 33 10.42 12.63 -7.31
CA GLY A 33 9.14 12.78 -7.97
C GLY A 33 8.32 13.91 -7.36
N VAL A 34 7.08 14.03 -7.82
CA VAL A 34 6.08 14.95 -7.28
C VAL A 34 4.82 14.17 -6.90
N VAL A 35 4.05 14.68 -5.96
CA VAL A 35 2.73 14.12 -5.65
C VAL A 35 1.77 14.49 -6.78
N THR A 36 1.11 13.47 -7.33
CA THR A 36 0.15 13.67 -8.42
C THR A 36 -1.10 14.39 -7.92
N ASN A 37 -1.64 15.32 -8.71
CA ASN A 37 -2.91 15.97 -8.49
C ASN A 37 -3.81 15.70 -9.70
N GLU A 38 -5.08 15.32 -9.48
CA GLU A 38 -6.05 15.11 -10.58
C GLU A 38 -6.37 16.38 -11.34
N LYS A 39 -6.37 17.51 -10.66
CA LYS A 39 -6.54 18.83 -11.25
C LYS A 39 -5.19 19.54 -11.22
N ARG A 40 -4.50 19.55 -12.34
CA ARG A 40 -3.23 20.24 -12.51
C ARG A 40 -3.29 21.75 -12.19
N ASP A 41 -4.51 22.31 -12.10
CA ASP A 41 -4.76 23.74 -12.06
C ASP A 41 -4.94 24.32 -10.65
N ILE A 42 -4.98 23.48 -9.58
CA ILE A 42 -5.10 23.97 -8.21
C ILE A 42 -4.14 23.13 -7.32
N PRO A 43 -2.89 23.53 -7.17
CA PRO A 43 -2.01 22.93 -6.18
C PRO A 43 -2.57 23.22 -4.78
N LEU A 44 -2.79 22.20 -3.96
CA LEU A 44 -3.14 22.36 -2.54
C LEU A 44 -1.93 22.82 -1.70
N CYS A 45 -0.73 22.74 -2.27
CA CYS A 45 0.51 23.23 -1.67
C CYS A 45 1.30 24.02 -2.72
N ASP A 46 2.24 24.85 -2.25
CA ASP A 46 3.23 25.51 -3.09
C ASP A 46 3.96 24.44 -3.94
N GLU A 47 4.30 24.77 -5.18
CA GLU A 47 5.05 23.88 -6.06
C GLU A 47 6.40 23.46 -5.46
N LEU A 48 7.03 24.36 -4.70
CA LEU A 48 8.27 24.08 -3.96
C LEU A 48 8.07 23.06 -2.83
N ASP A 49 6.87 23.00 -2.25
CA ASP A 49 6.50 22.04 -1.21
C ASP A 49 6.06 20.69 -1.80
N ASN A 50 5.79 20.61 -3.11
CA ASN A 50 5.31 19.41 -3.77
C ASN A 50 6.45 18.49 -4.20
N ILE A 51 7.17 17.95 -3.23
CA ILE A 51 8.27 17.02 -3.45
C ILE A 51 8.01 15.69 -2.74
N GLN A 52 8.26 14.59 -3.44
CA GLN A 52 8.32 13.26 -2.85
C GLN A 52 9.44 12.44 -3.49
N PHE A 53 9.87 11.40 -2.81
CA PHE A 53 10.68 10.35 -3.39
C PHE A 53 9.79 9.12 -3.58
N CYS A 54 10.00 8.39 -4.66
CA CYS A 54 9.22 7.21 -4.96
C CYS A 54 10.07 6.12 -5.62
N ASN A 55 9.56 4.88 -5.52
CA ASN A 55 10.06 3.75 -6.28
C ASN A 55 8.86 2.94 -6.81
N TRP A 56 8.90 2.58 -8.08
CA TRP A 56 7.94 1.69 -8.70
C TRP A 56 8.40 0.24 -8.51
N ILE A 57 7.98 -0.39 -7.41
CA ILE A 57 8.34 -1.79 -7.08
C ILE A 57 7.68 -2.77 -8.07
N TYR A 58 6.44 -2.44 -8.51
CA TYR A 58 5.70 -3.22 -9.50
C TYR A 58 4.77 -2.31 -10.28
N LYS A 59 4.76 -2.42 -11.61
CA LYS A 59 3.91 -1.63 -12.49
C LYS A 59 3.67 -2.38 -13.81
N MET A 60 2.40 -2.44 -14.25
CA MET A 60 2.02 -2.97 -15.56
C MET A 60 2.53 -4.39 -15.82
N ASN A 61 2.36 -5.27 -14.83
CA ASN A 61 2.79 -6.68 -14.87
C ASN A 61 4.32 -6.90 -14.89
N GLU A 62 5.09 -5.86 -14.58
CA GLU A 62 6.55 -5.95 -14.52
C GLU A 62 7.06 -5.53 -13.13
N PRO A 63 7.93 -6.32 -12.50
CA PRO A 63 8.67 -5.87 -11.32
C PRO A 63 9.64 -4.76 -11.70
N GLY A 64 9.71 -3.70 -10.88
CA GLY A 64 10.64 -2.59 -11.09
C GLY A 64 12.11 -2.93 -10.78
N GLY A 65 12.32 -4.06 -10.08
CA GLY A 65 13.63 -4.50 -9.62
C GLY A 65 13.52 -5.64 -8.61
N SER A 66 14.54 -5.79 -7.76
CA SER A 66 14.58 -6.81 -6.70
C SER A 66 13.70 -6.46 -5.48
N GLU A 67 13.18 -5.25 -5.42
CA GLU A 67 12.45 -4.68 -4.27
C GLU A 67 11.10 -5.39 -4.03
N LEU A 68 10.58 -6.13 -5.02
CA LEU A 68 9.34 -6.90 -4.86
C LEU A 68 9.43 -7.90 -3.69
N LYS A 69 10.63 -8.43 -3.42
CA LYS A 69 10.88 -9.34 -2.30
C LYS A 69 10.62 -8.67 -0.95
N ILE A 70 10.86 -7.36 -0.84
CA ILE A 70 10.69 -6.60 0.41
C ILE A 70 9.22 -6.57 0.83
N VAL A 71 8.31 -6.55 -0.14
CA VAL A 71 6.87 -6.42 0.08
C VAL A 71 6.10 -7.75 -0.04
N SER A 72 6.80 -8.87 -0.19
CA SER A 72 6.19 -10.18 -0.41
C SER A 72 5.28 -10.61 0.74
N SER A 73 5.65 -10.35 1.99
CA SER A 73 4.82 -10.65 3.18
C SER A 73 3.49 -9.87 3.17
N ILE A 74 3.46 -8.66 2.61
CA ILE A 74 2.23 -7.89 2.45
C ILE A 74 1.38 -8.47 1.32
N ILE A 75 1.99 -8.74 0.15
CA ILE A 75 1.29 -9.25 -1.04
C ILE A 75 0.62 -10.59 -0.75
N ASN A 76 1.32 -11.48 -0.05
CA ASN A 76 0.86 -12.83 0.26
C ASN A 76 0.00 -12.91 1.53
N HIS A 77 -0.31 -11.78 2.17
CA HIS A 77 -1.07 -11.79 3.41
C HIS A 77 -2.54 -12.20 3.17
N PRO A 78 -3.07 -13.23 3.88
CA PRO A 78 -4.39 -13.82 3.60
C PRO A 78 -5.55 -12.82 3.65
N ILE A 79 -5.47 -11.80 4.53
CA ILE A 79 -6.50 -10.76 4.65
C ILE A 79 -6.75 -10.01 3.34
N LEU A 80 -5.73 -9.85 2.51
CA LEU A 80 -5.85 -9.14 1.23
C LEU A 80 -6.40 -10.02 0.12
N ALA A 81 -6.25 -11.35 0.23
CA ALA A 81 -6.69 -12.33 -0.77
C ALA A 81 -6.37 -11.90 -2.21
N MET A 82 -5.15 -11.36 -2.43
CA MET A 82 -4.75 -10.81 -3.72
C MET A 82 -4.69 -11.92 -4.77
N THR A 83 -5.39 -11.73 -5.88
CA THR A 83 -5.36 -12.62 -7.05
C THR A 83 -4.57 -12.04 -8.20
N SER A 84 -4.50 -10.71 -8.28
CA SER A 84 -3.74 -10.02 -9.32
C SER A 84 -3.20 -8.70 -8.79
N LEU A 85 -1.89 -8.53 -8.89
CA LEU A 85 -1.22 -7.30 -8.52
C LEU A 85 -1.19 -6.35 -9.73
N VAL A 86 -1.66 -5.12 -9.54
CA VAL A 86 -1.68 -4.09 -10.58
C VAL A 86 -0.50 -3.14 -10.42
N ARG A 87 -0.25 -2.70 -9.17
CA ARG A 87 0.76 -1.70 -8.86
C ARG A 87 1.25 -1.81 -7.43
N VAL A 88 2.55 -1.65 -7.24
CA VAL A 88 3.16 -1.33 -5.94
C VAL A 88 4.06 -0.13 -6.10
N LYS A 89 3.81 0.91 -5.33
CA LYS A 89 4.62 2.12 -5.32
C LYS A 89 5.02 2.47 -3.90
N ALA A 90 6.32 2.57 -3.66
CA ALA A 90 6.85 3.18 -2.45
C ALA A 90 6.83 4.70 -2.59
N ASN A 91 6.40 5.40 -1.55
CA ASN A 91 6.41 6.86 -1.49
C ASN A 91 7.02 7.32 -0.17
N MET A 92 7.87 8.33 -0.25
CA MET A 92 8.50 8.98 0.90
C MET A 92 8.40 10.48 0.74
N THR A 93 7.84 11.16 1.75
CA THR A 93 7.83 12.61 1.86
C THR A 93 8.80 13.05 2.95
N ILE A 94 9.45 14.20 2.74
CA ILE A 94 10.44 14.75 3.67
C ILE A 94 9.72 15.59 4.73
N ARG A 95 10.28 15.64 5.93
CA ARG A 95 9.86 16.52 7.00
C ARG A 95 9.87 17.99 6.56
N SER A 96 8.87 18.74 6.97
CA SER A 96 8.91 20.21 6.97
C SER A 96 8.49 20.78 8.34
N HIS A 97 8.47 22.11 8.46
CA HIS A 97 8.08 22.79 9.70
C HIS A 97 6.57 22.82 9.93
N LYS A 98 5.78 22.45 8.93
CA LYS A 98 4.29 22.37 8.99
C LYS A 98 3.80 21.14 8.25
N ILE A 99 2.61 20.66 8.58
CA ILE A 99 1.91 19.64 7.79
C ILE A 99 1.45 20.27 6.47
N ILE A 100 1.78 19.59 5.37
CA ILE A 100 1.40 19.96 4.02
C ILE A 100 0.47 18.88 3.49
N GLU A 101 -0.80 19.21 3.25
CA GLU A 101 -1.72 18.35 2.50
C GLU A 101 -1.39 18.48 1.00
N HIS A 102 -1.02 17.38 0.37
CA HIS A 102 -0.71 17.34 -1.07
C HIS A 102 -1.96 17.34 -1.95
N GLY A 103 -1.79 17.10 -3.26
CA GLY A 103 -2.89 17.08 -4.21
C GLY A 103 -3.88 15.94 -3.98
N TRP A 104 -5.18 16.24 -4.12
CA TRP A 104 -6.24 15.24 -4.13
C TRP A 104 -6.15 14.41 -5.39
N HIS A 105 -6.21 13.08 -5.25
CA HIS A 105 -6.12 12.15 -6.37
C HIS A 105 -6.86 10.84 -6.10
N ARG A 106 -7.06 10.09 -7.16
CA ARG A 106 -7.46 8.69 -7.16
C ARG A 106 -6.29 7.82 -7.62
N ASP A 107 -6.21 6.60 -7.11
CA ASP A 107 -5.07 5.72 -7.41
C ASP A 107 -5.12 5.07 -8.81
N GLY A 108 -6.26 5.03 -9.46
CA GLY A 108 -6.43 4.43 -10.77
C GLY A 108 -7.62 4.94 -11.55
N TYR A 109 -7.63 4.68 -12.86
CA TYR A 109 -8.74 5.00 -13.76
C TYR A 109 -9.88 3.99 -13.68
N PHE A 110 -9.63 2.81 -13.13
CA PHE A 110 -10.60 1.72 -12.97
C PHE A 110 -10.74 1.33 -11.51
N SER A 111 -11.88 0.70 -11.17
CA SER A 111 -12.18 0.28 -9.81
C SER A 111 -11.49 -1.04 -9.49
N CYS A 112 -10.61 -1.02 -8.51
CA CYS A 112 -10.05 -2.21 -7.86
C CYS A 112 -9.74 -1.88 -6.39
N ASN A 113 -9.15 -2.82 -5.66
CA ASN A 113 -8.72 -2.55 -4.30
C ASN A 113 -7.46 -1.69 -4.28
N ALA A 114 -7.42 -0.75 -3.35
CA ALA A 114 -6.23 -0.02 -2.95
C ALA A 114 -5.86 -0.40 -1.51
N ALA A 115 -4.56 -0.45 -1.21
CA ALA A 115 -4.08 -0.51 0.15
C ALA A 115 -2.91 0.45 0.36
N ILE A 116 -2.84 1.05 1.55
CA ILE A 116 -1.69 1.83 2.01
C ILE A 116 -1.13 1.15 3.26
N TYR A 117 0.14 0.80 3.21
CA TYR A 117 0.88 0.29 4.35
C TYR A 117 1.84 1.37 4.87
N TYR A 118 1.73 1.68 6.16
CA TYR A 118 2.53 2.71 6.81
C TYR A 118 3.80 2.08 7.41
N VAL A 119 4.95 2.53 6.91
CA VAL A 119 6.26 1.96 7.26
C VAL A 119 6.77 2.49 8.59
N ASN A 120 6.42 3.74 8.94
CA ASN A 120 6.88 4.38 10.18
C ASN A 120 5.80 5.26 10.80
N THR A 121 5.82 5.34 12.14
CA THR A 121 4.94 6.23 12.90
C THR A 121 5.41 7.67 12.79
N ASN A 122 4.48 8.58 12.48
CA ASN A 122 4.70 10.02 12.44
C ASN A 122 3.36 10.76 12.51
N ASP A 123 3.38 12.09 12.60
CA ASP A 123 2.20 12.98 12.67
C ASP A 123 1.53 13.26 11.32
N GLY A 124 2.05 12.70 10.24
CA GLY A 124 1.41 12.74 8.93
C GLY A 124 0.21 11.78 8.84
N TYR A 125 -0.62 11.95 7.82
CA TYR A 125 -1.84 11.18 7.65
C TYR A 125 -2.23 11.00 6.19
N THR A 126 -3.18 10.10 5.96
CA THR A 126 -3.97 10.00 4.72
C THR A 126 -5.37 10.55 5.01
N LYS A 127 -5.88 11.44 4.15
CA LYS A 127 -7.20 12.07 4.30
C LYS A 127 -8.06 11.78 3.08
N PHE A 128 -9.31 11.41 3.33
CA PHE A 128 -10.30 11.14 2.31
C PHE A 128 -11.25 12.34 2.12
N LYS A 129 -11.92 12.40 0.97
CA LYS A 129 -12.84 13.52 0.64
C LYS A 129 -14.02 13.66 1.59
N ASP A 130 -14.45 12.60 2.27
CA ASP A 130 -15.51 12.64 3.27
C ASP A 130 -15.04 13.18 4.65
N GLY A 131 -13.79 13.61 4.75
CA GLY A 131 -13.19 14.13 5.97
C GLY A 131 -12.49 13.09 6.84
N THR A 132 -12.63 11.78 6.55
CA THR A 132 -11.95 10.72 7.30
C THR A 132 -10.44 10.89 7.20
N LYS A 133 -9.76 10.85 8.35
CA LYS A 133 -8.31 10.86 8.46
C LYS A 133 -7.82 9.54 9.04
N VAL A 134 -6.71 9.03 8.48
CA VAL A 134 -5.99 7.88 9.02
C VAL A 134 -4.54 8.29 9.25
N GLU A 135 -4.12 8.23 10.49
CA GLU A 135 -2.79 8.62 10.93
C GLU A 135 -1.74 7.58 10.54
N SER A 136 -0.52 8.05 10.28
CA SER A 136 0.62 7.19 9.97
C SER A 136 1.12 6.51 11.25
N VAL A 137 0.69 5.28 11.46
CA VAL A 137 1.16 4.39 12.52
C VAL A 137 1.91 3.23 11.85
N GLU A 138 3.12 2.95 12.29
CA GLU A 138 3.91 1.85 11.75
C GLU A 138 3.17 0.51 11.84
N ASN A 139 3.41 -0.35 10.86
CA ASN A 139 2.76 -1.65 10.74
C ASN A 139 1.21 -1.57 10.68
N ARG A 140 0.67 -0.41 10.28
CA ARG A 140 -0.75 -0.24 9.95
C ARG A 140 -0.94 -0.41 8.45
N LEU A 141 -1.99 -1.14 8.07
CA LEU A 141 -2.46 -1.21 6.69
C LEU A 141 -3.91 -0.75 6.62
N ILE A 142 -4.22 0.03 5.59
CA ILE A 142 -5.62 0.37 5.26
C ILE A 142 -5.98 -0.15 3.88
N THR A 143 -7.25 -0.53 3.71
CA THR A 143 -7.80 -0.89 2.39
C THR A 143 -8.99 -0.02 2.05
N PHE A 144 -9.12 0.35 0.78
CA PHE A 144 -10.20 1.17 0.23
C PHE A 144 -10.35 0.90 -1.28
N ASN A 145 -11.17 1.65 -1.99
CA ASN A 145 -11.29 1.51 -3.45
C ASN A 145 -10.39 2.53 -4.16
N THR A 146 -9.76 2.15 -5.27
CA THR A 146 -8.91 3.05 -6.07
C THR A 146 -9.63 4.31 -6.56
N GLN A 147 -10.97 4.31 -6.60
CA GLN A 147 -11.80 5.45 -6.96
C GLN A 147 -12.08 6.40 -5.78
N ASP A 148 -11.73 6.01 -4.56
CA ASP A 148 -11.88 6.89 -3.40
C ASP A 148 -10.83 8.00 -3.44
N THR A 149 -11.29 9.23 -3.65
CA THR A 149 -10.43 10.41 -3.71
C THR A 149 -9.82 10.69 -2.33
N HIS A 150 -8.50 10.76 -2.29
CA HIS A 150 -7.74 10.98 -1.07
C HIS A 150 -6.50 11.83 -1.31
N THR A 151 -5.87 12.24 -0.24
CA THR A 151 -4.57 12.94 -0.22
C THR A 151 -3.70 12.39 0.90
N GLY A 152 -2.39 12.47 0.71
CA GLY A 152 -1.40 12.23 1.75
C GLY A 152 -0.76 13.54 2.21
N THR A 153 0.00 13.46 3.30
CA THR A 153 0.77 14.58 3.83
C THR A 153 2.25 14.22 3.95
N ASN A 154 3.07 15.21 4.25
CA ASN A 154 4.37 15.03 4.86
C ASN A 154 4.23 14.74 6.38
N CYS A 155 5.32 14.94 7.15
CA CYS A 155 5.33 14.91 8.61
C CYS A 155 6.15 16.08 9.16
N THR A 156 6.03 16.35 10.49
CA THR A 156 6.82 17.38 11.18
C THR A 156 7.72 16.80 12.28
N ASN A 157 7.39 15.64 12.82
CA ASN A 157 8.01 15.04 14.01
C ASN A 157 8.97 13.88 13.70
N GLN A 158 9.10 13.48 12.42
CA GLN A 158 10.05 12.46 11.96
C GLN A 158 10.82 12.98 10.74
N LYS A 159 11.98 12.39 10.40
CA LYS A 159 12.77 12.81 9.22
C LYS A 159 11.99 12.66 7.93
N VAL A 160 11.20 11.59 7.83
CA VAL A 160 10.41 11.23 6.66
C VAL A 160 9.11 10.56 7.07
N ARG A 161 8.11 10.63 6.19
CA ARG A 161 6.93 9.76 6.18
C ARG A 161 7.06 8.80 5.01
N CYS A 162 7.04 7.51 5.29
CA CYS A 162 7.21 6.45 4.30
C CYS A 162 5.97 5.53 4.26
N VAL A 163 5.46 5.29 3.05
CA VAL A 163 4.30 4.41 2.82
C VAL A 163 4.49 3.56 1.57
N LEU A 164 3.82 2.42 1.54
CA LEU A 164 3.68 1.55 0.37
C LEU A 164 2.23 1.57 -0.11
N ASN A 165 2.02 1.88 -1.38
CA ASN A 165 0.71 1.88 -2.02
C ASN A 165 0.57 0.68 -2.93
N PHE A 166 -0.51 -0.10 -2.75
CA PHE A 166 -0.84 -1.28 -3.55
C PHE A 166 -2.16 -1.05 -4.28
N ASN A 167 -2.22 -1.44 -5.55
CA ASN A 167 -3.47 -1.60 -6.28
C ASN A 167 -3.55 -3.05 -6.75
N TYR A 168 -4.69 -3.71 -6.50
CA TYR A 168 -4.81 -5.15 -6.72
C TYR A 168 -6.27 -5.58 -6.87
N TYR A 169 -6.47 -6.74 -7.45
CA TYR A 169 -7.72 -7.49 -7.39
C TYR A 169 -7.62 -8.57 -6.32
N SER A 170 -8.72 -8.84 -5.64
CA SER A 170 -8.84 -9.91 -4.64
C SER A 170 -9.89 -10.93 -5.07
N ALA A 171 -9.71 -12.16 -4.62
CA ALA A 171 -10.77 -13.17 -4.74
C ALA A 171 -12.02 -12.73 -3.98
N THR A 172 -13.17 -13.08 -4.52
CA THR A 172 -14.42 -12.98 -3.77
C THR A 172 -14.49 -14.08 -2.71
N LYS A 173 -15.30 -13.88 -1.67
CA LYS A 173 -15.51 -14.92 -0.64
C LYS A 173 -15.96 -16.26 -1.25
N ASP A 174 -16.78 -16.22 -2.31
CA ASP A 174 -17.27 -17.41 -2.99
C ASP A 174 -16.16 -18.13 -3.76
N GLU A 175 -15.20 -17.39 -4.34
CA GLU A 175 -14.04 -17.97 -5.02
C GLU A 175 -13.06 -18.58 -4.03
N VAL A 176 -12.76 -17.92 -2.91
CA VAL A 176 -11.93 -18.48 -1.83
C VAL A 176 -12.54 -19.78 -1.30
N GLY A 177 -13.83 -19.80 -0.99
CA GLY A 177 -14.51 -21.01 -0.50
C GLY A 177 -14.56 -22.16 -1.52
N LYS A 178 -14.47 -21.88 -2.83
CA LYS A 178 -14.33 -22.91 -3.87
C LYS A 178 -12.91 -23.46 -3.95
N LEU A 179 -11.89 -22.62 -3.79
CA LEU A 179 -10.49 -23.05 -3.78
C LEU A 179 -10.22 -23.98 -2.59
N GLU A 180 -10.64 -23.59 -1.39
CA GLU A 180 -10.49 -24.41 -0.19
C GLU A 180 -11.17 -25.78 -0.31
N LYS A 181 -12.37 -25.84 -0.93
CA LYS A 181 -13.06 -27.12 -1.21
C LYS A 181 -12.34 -27.98 -2.25
N ASN A 182 -11.75 -27.35 -3.27
CA ASN A 182 -11.01 -28.04 -4.31
C ASN A 182 -9.67 -28.59 -3.77
N GLU A 183 -8.96 -27.85 -2.94
CA GLU A 183 -7.74 -28.32 -2.27
C GLU A 183 -8.05 -29.53 -1.37
N ALA A 184 -9.07 -29.42 -0.51
CA ALA A 184 -9.50 -30.54 0.32
C ALA A 184 -9.93 -31.79 -0.49
N SER A 185 -10.55 -31.59 -1.68
CA SER A 185 -10.92 -32.69 -2.57
C SER A 185 -9.71 -33.30 -3.31
N SER A 186 -8.70 -32.47 -3.62
CA SER A 186 -7.45 -32.91 -4.25
C SER A 186 -6.59 -33.73 -3.29
N GLU A 187 -6.39 -33.29 -2.05
CA GLU A 187 -5.69 -34.04 -1.02
C GLU A 187 -6.38 -35.39 -0.71
N TYR A 188 -7.72 -35.40 -0.70
CA TYR A 188 -8.49 -36.64 -0.52
C TYR A 188 -8.33 -37.59 -1.73
N ALA A 189 -8.25 -37.08 -2.95
CA ALA A 189 -8.03 -37.87 -4.16
C ALA A 189 -6.60 -38.43 -4.21
N GLU A 190 -5.59 -37.66 -3.83
CA GLU A 190 -4.20 -38.08 -3.75
C GLU A 190 -3.99 -39.17 -2.67
N SER A 191 -4.62 -39.00 -1.49
CA SER A 191 -4.55 -40.02 -0.42
C SER A 191 -5.15 -41.37 -0.83
N LYS A 192 -6.17 -41.38 -1.74
CA LYS A 192 -6.72 -42.61 -2.29
C LYS A 192 -5.88 -43.19 -3.42
N MET A 193 -5.14 -42.40 -4.17
CA MET A 193 -4.36 -42.86 -5.30
C MET A 193 -3.03 -43.51 -4.88
N TYR A 194 -2.49 -43.09 -3.73
CA TYR A 194 -1.23 -43.60 -3.19
C TYR A 194 -1.41 -44.51 -1.95
N GLY A 195 -2.62 -45.08 -1.75
CA GLY A 195 -3.06 -46.00 -0.72
C GLY A 195 -1.98 -46.56 0.20
N PHE A 196 -1.75 -45.85 1.32
CA PHE A 196 -1.09 -46.39 2.52
C PHE A 196 -2.08 -46.42 3.67
#